data_4adb8f5430003c98b6223d2e8dfb220c
#
_entry.id   4adb8f5430003c98b6223d2e8dfb220c
#
_cell.length_a   1.000
_cell.length_b   1.000
_cell.length_c   1.000
_cell.angle_alpha   90.00
_cell.angle_beta   90.00
_cell.angle_gamma   90.00
#
_symmetry.space_group_name_H-M   'P 1'
#
loop_
_entity.id
_entity.type
_entity.pdbx_description
1 polymer ?
#
loop_
_entity_poly.entity_id
_entity_poly.type
_entity_poly.pdbx_seq_one_letter_code
_entity_poly.pdbx_strand_id
1 'polypeptide(L)' 'MEPGTRFKVYCSECREKVELPVEAFRLTFGRTEAQAHYSFGCPLCGAAVRKPAGEKIVAALTGAGVRTMRLVPAEG' A
#
# COMPACT_ATOMS: atom_id res chain seq x y z
N MET A 1 -22.47 4.13 8.59
CA MET A 1 -21.26 3.87 8.47
C MET A 1 -20.73 4.17 7.19
N GLU A 2 -19.72 4.72 7.06
CA GLU A 2 -19.30 5.07 5.86
C GLU A 2 -18.44 4.11 5.31
N PRO A 3 -18.41 4.00 4.10
CA PRO A 3 -17.56 3.03 3.47
C PRO A 3 -16.15 3.36 3.76
N GLY A 4 -15.31 2.45 3.60
CA GLY A 4 -13.93 2.67 3.79
C GLY A 4 -13.39 3.67 2.81
N THR A 5 -12.25 4.23 3.15
CA THR A 5 -11.58 5.16 2.29
C THR A 5 -11.03 4.44 1.08
N ARG A 6 -11.16 5.06 -0.08
CA ARG A 6 -10.61 4.50 -1.30
C ARG A 6 -9.49 5.36 -1.79
N PHE A 7 -8.52 4.73 -2.40
CA PHE A 7 -7.35 5.41 -2.89
C PHE A 7 -7.21 5.18 -4.38
N LYS A 8 -6.86 6.24 -5.11
CA LYS A 8 -6.59 6.10 -6.52
C LYS A 8 -5.12 5.84 -6.71
N VAL A 9 -4.79 4.82 -7.44
CA VAL A 9 -3.41 4.46 -7.70
C VAL A 9 -3.24 4.14 -9.16
N TYR A 10 -2.02 4.21 -9.61
CA TYR A 10 -1.71 3.96 -11.01
C TYR A 10 -1.00 2.62 -11.12
N CYS A 11 -1.52 1.75 -11.97
CA CYS A 11 -0.89 0.47 -12.20
C CYS A 11 0.08 0.64 -13.36
N SER A 12 1.37 0.46 -13.07
CA SER A 12 2.36 0.62 -14.12
C SER A 12 2.38 -0.55 -15.09
N GLU A 13 1.74 -1.66 -14.73
CA GLU A 13 1.72 -2.81 -15.62
C GLU A 13 0.71 -2.63 -16.75
N CYS A 14 -0.49 -2.20 -16.44
CA CYS A 14 -1.48 -1.98 -17.48
C CYS A 14 -1.71 -0.50 -17.76
N ARG A 15 -1.02 0.37 -17.03
CA ARG A 15 -1.07 1.81 -17.27
C ARG A 15 -2.45 2.39 -17.10
N GLU A 16 -3.18 1.88 -16.11
CA GLU A 16 -4.49 2.39 -15.83
C GLU A 16 -4.57 2.83 -14.39
N LYS A 17 -5.41 3.81 -14.12
CA LYS A 17 -5.66 4.24 -12.77
C LYS A 17 -6.77 3.39 -12.21
N VAL A 18 -6.59 2.94 -10.98
CA VAL A 18 -7.61 2.15 -10.33
C VAL A 18 -7.88 2.72 -8.96
N GLU A 19 -9.08 2.49 -8.48
CA GLU A 19 -9.47 2.97 -7.17
C GLU A 19 -9.74 1.76 -6.31
N LEU A 20 -9.08 1.68 -5.18
CA LEU A 20 -9.15 0.51 -4.35
C LEU A 20 -9.39 0.89 -2.91
N PRO A 21 -10.09 0.05 -2.16
CA PRO A 21 -10.26 0.30 -0.73
C PRO A 21 -8.98 0.03 0.02
N VAL A 22 -8.89 0.55 1.23
CA VAL A 22 -7.66 0.41 2.00
C VAL A 22 -7.34 -1.06 2.26
N GLU A 23 -8.34 -1.91 2.32
CA GLU A 23 -8.08 -3.32 2.57
C GLU A 23 -7.34 -4.00 1.44
N ALA A 24 -7.31 -3.39 0.27
CA ALA A 24 -6.59 -3.95 -0.86
C ALA A 24 -5.11 -3.63 -0.82
N PHE A 25 -4.70 -2.80 0.11
CA PHE A 25 -3.31 -2.39 0.21
C PHE A 25 -2.61 -3.06 1.37
N ARG A 26 -1.30 -3.19 1.25
CA ARG A 26 -0.46 -3.62 2.34
C ARG A 26 0.68 -2.63 2.45
N LEU A 27 0.99 -2.24 3.67
CA LEU A 27 2.06 -1.30 3.92
C LEU A 27 3.18 -2.07 4.61
N THR A 28 4.36 -2.04 4.03
CA THR A 28 5.49 -2.76 4.55
C THR A 28 6.56 -1.77 4.95
N PHE A 29 7.07 -1.91 6.16
CA PHE A 29 8.15 -1.07 6.61
C PHE A 29 9.44 -1.87 6.60
N GLY A 30 10.51 -1.24 6.12
CA GLY A 30 11.81 -1.87 6.16
C GLY A 30 12.48 -1.59 7.48
N ARG A 31 13.80 -1.44 7.45
CA ARG A 31 14.53 -1.18 8.68
C ARG A 31 14.17 0.17 9.26
N THR A 32 13.90 1.14 8.42
CA THR A 32 13.50 2.43 8.89
C THR A 32 12.19 2.79 8.24
N GLU A 33 11.51 3.76 8.80
CA GLU A 33 10.26 4.20 8.21
C GLU A 33 10.47 4.81 6.86
N ALA A 34 11.68 5.27 6.56
CA ALA A 34 11.95 5.82 5.24
C ALA A 34 11.94 4.75 4.17
N GLN A 35 11.98 3.48 4.56
CA GLN A 35 11.98 2.40 3.58
C GLN A 35 10.63 1.72 3.50
N ALA A 36 9.58 2.48 3.62
CA ALA A 36 8.24 1.93 3.54
C ALA A 36 7.83 1.73 2.10
N HIS A 37 7.05 0.68 1.86
CA HIS A 37 6.50 0.40 0.55
C HIS A 37 5.05 0.00 0.71
N TYR A 38 4.24 0.29 -0.28
CA TYR A 38 2.89 -0.21 -0.28
C TYR A 38 2.71 -1.08 -1.51
N SER A 39 1.81 -2.04 -1.41
CA SER A 39 1.55 -2.93 -2.52
C SER A 39 0.05 -3.16 -2.65
N PHE A 40 -0.36 -3.50 -3.83
CA PHE A 40 -1.75 -3.81 -4.11
C PHE A 40 -1.82 -4.68 -5.34
N GLY A 41 -2.95 -5.38 -5.49
CA GLY A 41 -3.19 -6.16 -6.67
C GLY A 41 -4.08 -5.39 -7.62
N CYS A 42 -3.66 -5.26 -8.86
CA CYS A 42 -4.44 -4.53 -9.85
C CYS A 42 -5.64 -5.38 -10.26
N PRO A 43 -6.86 -4.87 -10.10
CA PRO A 43 -8.03 -5.66 -10.48
C PRO A 43 -8.22 -5.78 -11.98
N LEU A 44 -7.53 -4.94 -12.76
CA LEU A 44 -7.70 -4.97 -14.20
C LEU A 44 -6.76 -5.96 -14.88
N CYS A 45 -5.54 -6.05 -14.43
CA CYS A 45 -4.58 -6.94 -15.06
C CYS A 45 -4.07 -8.03 -14.13
N GLY A 46 -4.42 -7.97 -12.87
CA GLY A 46 -4.01 -9.01 -11.94
C GLY A 46 -2.57 -8.95 -11.46
N ALA A 47 -1.85 -7.90 -11.83
CA ALA A 47 -0.46 -7.81 -11.46
C ALA A 47 -0.32 -7.31 -10.02
N ALA A 48 0.69 -7.78 -9.34
CA ALA A 48 1.00 -7.25 -8.02
C ALA A 48 1.92 -6.06 -8.20
N VAL A 49 1.52 -4.93 -7.69
CA VAL A 49 2.27 -3.68 -7.86
C VAL A 49 2.82 -3.27 -6.50
N ARG A 50 4.09 -2.89 -6.49
CA ARG A 50 4.73 -2.45 -5.27
C ARG A 50 5.43 -1.14 -5.54
N LYS A 51 5.21 -0.17 -4.70
CA LYS A 51 5.77 1.16 -4.89
C LYS A 51 6.28 1.71 -3.58
N PRO A 52 7.25 2.60 -3.62
CA PRO A 52 7.71 3.24 -2.39
C PRO A 52 6.60 4.11 -1.82
N ALA A 53 6.48 4.10 -0.52
CA ALA A 53 5.47 4.89 0.16
C ALA A 53 6.14 6.04 0.87
N GLY A 54 5.83 7.24 0.45
CA GLY A 54 6.36 8.41 1.12
C GLY A 54 5.62 8.69 2.40
N GLU A 55 6.08 9.70 3.12
CA GLU A 55 5.46 10.04 4.38
C GLU A 55 3.98 10.29 4.27
N LYS A 56 3.56 11.00 3.24
CA LYS A 56 2.14 11.29 3.10
C LYS A 56 1.33 10.04 2.83
N ILE A 57 1.86 9.13 2.05
CA ILE A 57 1.15 7.91 1.75
C ILE A 57 1.08 7.03 2.99
N VAL A 58 2.16 6.96 3.75
CA VAL A 58 2.17 6.19 4.98
C VAL A 58 1.11 6.73 5.92
N ALA A 59 1.05 8.04 6.09
CA ALA A 59 0.09 8.63 6.99
C ALA A 59 -1.34 8.39 6.52
N ALA A 60 -1.58 8.51 5.23
CA ALA A 60 -2.93 8.32 4.70
C ALA A 60 -3.39 6.87 4.86
N LEU A 61 -2.52 5.93 4.54
CA LEU A 61 -2.89 4.53 4.65
C LEU A 61 -3.05 4.12 6.10
N THR A 62 -2.16 4.56 6.95
CA THR A 62 -2.23 4.23 8.36
C THR A 62 -3.49 4.81 8.98
N GLY A 63 -3.81 6.04 8.63
CA GLY A 63 -5.02 6.67 9.15
C GLY A 63 -6.28 5.98 8.69
N ALA A 64 -6.24 5.30 7.55
CA ALA A 64 -7.40 4.58 7.05
C ALA A 64 -7.46 3.14 7.54
N GLY A 65 -6.47 2.69 8.29
CA GLY A 65 -6.52 1.34 8.84
C GLY A 65 -5.88 0.28 7.96
N VAL A 66 -4.85 0.65 7.20
CA VAL A 66 -4.22 -0.31 6.29
C VAL A 66 -3.54 -1.41 7.08
N ARG A 67 -3.43 -2.57 6.49
CA ARG A 67 -2.65 -3.64 7.10
C ARG A 67 -1.18 -3.31 6.98
N THR A 68 -0.47 -3.44 8.06
CA THR A 68 0.95 -3.14 8.06
C THR A 68 1.75 -4.39 8.33
N MET A 69 2.94 -4.42 7.77
CA MET A 69 3.82 -5.52 7.96
C MET A 69 5.19 -4.93 8.19
N ARG A 70 5.83 -5.30 9.27
CA ARG A 70 7.14 -4.76 9.56
C ARG A 70 8.17 -5.85 9.40
N LEU A 71 9.17 -5.57 8.59
CA LEU A 71 10.23 -6.52 8.38
C LEU A 71 11.29 -6.27 9.42
N VAL A 72 11.42 -7.17 10.37
CA VAL A 72 12.47 -7.02 11.36
C VAL A 72 13.44 -8.17 11.20
N PRO A 73 14.70 -7.94 11.50
CA PRO A 73 15.67 -9.01 11.41
C PRO A 73 15.31 -10.10 12.39
N ALA A 74 15.52 -11.28 11.94
CA ALA A 74 15.18 -12.36 12.80
C ALA A 74 16.29 -12.55 13.76
N GLU A 75 16.63 -11.75 14.57
CA GLU A 75 17.64 -12.02 15.41
C GLU A 75 17.23 -12.01 16.71
N GLY A 76 17.56 -12.56 17.35
CA GLY A 76 17.09 -12.72 18.66
C GLY A 76 16.85 -11.47 19.29
#